data_5e29410460ad7ee0e8c5ec54ed4180e2
#
_entry.id   5e29410460ad7ee0e8c5ec54ed4180e2
#
_cell.length_a   1.000
_cell.length_b   1.000
_cell.length_c   1.000
_cell.angle_alpha   90.00
_cell.angle_beta   90.00
_cell.angle_gamma   90.00
#
_symmetry.space_group_name_H-M   'P 1'
#
loop_
_entity.id
_entity.type
_entity.pdbx_description
1 polymer ?
#
loop_
_entity_poly.entity_id
_entity_poly.type
_entity_poly.pdbx_seq_one_letter_code
_entity_poly.pdbx_strand_id
1 'polypeptide(L)'
;MSERNGMNYIEILLVEDNQGDVVLTKRALKSGKVLHNLHVANDGEAALAFLHDVEYGQAPRPDLILLDLNLPKVNGREVLAKIKSNEALASIPVVVLTTSKADEDILKTYQMHANSFITKPVDWPQFMNVVRLIEEYWFTVVKLPLHEG
;
A
#
# COMPACT_ATOMS: atom_id res chain seq x y z
N MET A 1 8.61 10.94 3.79
CA MET A 1 8.11 11.13 2.42
C MET A 1 9.22 11.64 1.53
N SER A 2 9.18 11.29 0.27
CA SER A 2 10.22 11.71 -0.65
C SER A 2 9.92 13.07 -1.28
N GLU A 3 10.97 13.75 -1.74
CA GLU A 3 10.86 15.03 -2.44
C GLU A 3 11.50 14.92 -3.81
N ARG A 4 10.88 15.54 -4.80
CA ARG A 4 11.44 15.67 -6.15
C ARG A 4 11.10 17.06 -6.69
N ASN A 5 12.12 17.79 -7.16
CA ASN A 5 11.91 19.11 -7.73
C ASN A 5 11.15 20.06 -6.82
N GLY A 6 11.41 19.99 -5.52
CA GLY A 6 10.75 20.83 -4.54
C GLY A 6 9.33 20.43 -4.19
N MET A 7 8.85 19.29 -4.69
CA MET A 7 7.52 18.77 -4.43
C MET A 7 7.57 17.47 -3.64
N ASN A 8 6.59 17.26 -2.77
CA ASN A 8 6.48 16.03 -1.99
C ASN A 8 5.70 14.98 -2.78
N TYR A 9 6.30 13.82 -2.97
CA TYR A 9 5.68 12.68 -3.62
C TYR A 9 5.38 11.61 -2.59
N ILE A 10 4.23 10.96 -2.73
CA ILE A 10 3.90 9.79 -1.92
C ILE A 10 4.53 8.57 -2.59
N GLU A 11 5.29 7.81 -1.81
CA GLU A 11 5.86 6.54 -2.29
C GLU A 11 4.88 5.43 -2.00
N ILE A 12 4.40 4.76 -3.04
CA ILE A 12 3.41 3.68 -2.92
C ILE A 12 4.00 2.40 -3.47
N LEU A 13 3.94 1.33 -2.68
CA LEU A 13 4.25 -0.01 -3.16
C LEU A 13 2.93 -0.76 -3.43
N LEU A 14 2.73 -1.18 -4.67
CA LEU A 14 1.59 -2.00 -5.07
C LEU A 14 2.05 -3.43 -5.28
N VAL A 15 1.49 -4.35 -4.51
CA VAL A 15 1.78 -5.78 -4.64
C VAL A 15 0.58 -6.44 -5.29
N GLU A 16 0.71 -6.75 -6.58
CA GLU A 16 -0.39 -7.21 -7.43
C GLU A 16 0.13 -8.01 -8.60
N ASP A 17 -0.37 -9.22 -8.80
CA ASP A 17 0.05 -10.09 -9.91
C ASP A 17 -0.80 -9.92 -11.17
N ASN A 18 -2.01 -9.37 -11.05
CA ASN A 18 -2.91 -9.19 -12.19
C ASN A 18 -2.64 -7.86 -12.89
N GLN A 19 -2.19 -7.94 -14.14
CA GLN A 19 -1.80 -6.73 -14.89
C GLN A 19 -2.99 -5.79 -15.14
N GLY A 20 -4.18 -6.33 -15.31
CA GLY A 20 -5.38 -5.51 -15.45
C GLY A 20 -5.66 -4.70 -14.21
N ASP A 21 -5.52 -5.32 -13.03
CA ASP A 21 -5.71 -4.63 -11.76
C ASP A 21 -4.62 -3.59 -11.51
N VAL A 22 -3.38 -3.87 -11.95
CA VAL A 22 -2.30 -2.87 -11.90
C VAL A 22 -2.69 -1.64 -12.70
N VAL A 23 -3.18 -1.83 -13.93
CA VAL A 23 -3.59 -0.73 -14.80
C VAL A 23 -4.73 0.07 -14.16
N LEU A 24 -5.74 -0.61 -13.60
CA LEU A 24 -6.86 0.07 -12.97
C LEU A 24 -6.42 0.90 -11.76
N THR A 25 -5.51 0.36 -10.97
CA THR A 25 -4.96 1.08 -9.82
C THR A 25 -4.18 2.31 -10.27
N LYS A 26 -3.34 2.16 -11.29
CA LYS A 26 -2.60 3.30 -11.85
C LYS A 26 -3.54 4.41 -12.33
N ARG A 27 -4.61 4.04 -13.02
CA ARG A 27 -5.61 5.00 -13.51
C ARG A 27 -6.31 5.72 -12.36
N ALA A 28 -6.67 4.98 -11.31
CA ALA A 28 -7.32 5.57 -10.15
C ALA A 28 -6.44 6.63 -9.49
N LEU A 29 -5.16 6.31 -9.28
CA LEU A 29 -4.22 7.25 -8.67
C LEU A 29 -3.98 8.47 -9.55
N LYS A 30 -3.87 8.26 -10.85
CA LYS A 30 -3.63 9.35 -11.80
C LYS A 30 -4.84 10.29 -11.88
N SER A 31 -6.05 9.74 -11.82
CA SER A 31 -7.27 10.55 -11.91
C SER A 31 -7.41 11.52 -10.75
N GLY A 32 -6.85 11.18 -9.60
CA GLY A 32 -6.88 12.04 -8.43
C GLY A 32 -5.82 13.12 -8.41
N LYS A 33 -4.89 13.11 -9.36
CA LYS A 33 -3.81 14.10 -9.48
C LYS A 33 -2.90 14.18 -8.25
N VAL A 34 -2.77 13.07 -7.54
CA VAL A 34 -1.85 12.99 -6.41
C VAL A 34 -0.44 12.76 -6.94
N LEU A 35 0.51 13.56 -6.45
CA LEU A 35 1.91 13.34 -6.79
C LEU A 35 2.39 12.08 -6.09
N HIS A 36 2.77 11.08 -6.86
CA HIS A 36 3.17 9.78 -6.30
C HIS A 36 4.18 9.08 -7.19
N ASN A 37 4.93 8.20 -6.58
CA ASN A 37 5.77 7.23 -7.26
C ASN A 37 5.20 5.85 -6.95
N LEU A 38 4.85 5.09 -7.98
CA LEU A 38 4.30 3.77 -7.81
C LEU A 38 5.35 2.72 -8.16
N HIS A 39 5.63 1.86 -7.18
CA HIS A 39 6.51 0.71 -7.36
C HIS A 39 5.63 -0.53 -7.38
N VAL A 40 5.77 -1.37 -8.40
CA VAL A 40 4.93 -2.54 -8.54
C VAL A 40 5.76 -3.80 -8.30
N ALA A 41 5.30 -4.63 -7.38
CA ALA A 41 5.83 -5.97 -7.18
C ALA A 41 4.76 -6.97 -7.66
N ASN A 42 5.11 -7.85 -8.58
CA ASN A 42 4.14 -8.73 -9.21
C ASN A 42 3.86 -10.02 -8.45
N ASP A 43 4.55 -10.26 -7.36
CA ASP A 43 4.30 -11.40 -6.48
C ASP A 43 4.86 -11.13 -5.09
N GLY A 44 4.60 -12.05 -4.15
CA GLY A 44 5.02 -11.90 -2.77
C GLY A 44 6.54 -11.91 -2.60
N GLU A 45 7.25 -12.70 -3.38
CA GLU A 45 8.72 -12.72 -3.32
C GLU A 45 9.32 -11.39 -3.74
N ALA A 46 8.80 -10.83 -4.83
CA ALA A 46 9.25 -9.51 -5.31
C ALA A 46 8.97 -8.42 -4.28
N ALA A 47 7.81 -8.49 -3.63
CA ALA A 47 7.47 -7.54 -2.56
C ALA A 47 8.45 -7.62 -1.39
N LEU A 48 8.75 -8.83 -0.94
CA LEU A 48 9.68 -9.03 0.18
C LEU A 48 11.10 -8.60 -0.20
N ALA A 49 11.51 -8.84 -1.44
CA ALA A 49 12.81 -8.39 -1.93
C ALA A 49 12.88 -6.85 -1.94
N PHE A 50 11.83 -6.19 -2.41
CA PHE A 50 11.76 -4.73 -2.39
C PHE A 50 11.87 -4.19 -0.97
N LEU A 51 11.11 -4.76 -0.04
CA LEU A 51 11.10 -4.32 1.35
C LEU A 51 12.43 -4.60 2.05
N HIS A 52 13.10 -5.68 1.69
CA HIS A 52 14.46 -5.94 2.16
C HIS A 52 15.39 -4.81 1.71
N ASP A 53 15.30 -4.40 0.45
CA ASP A 53 16.10 -3.28 -0.06
C ASP A 53 15.77 -1.97 0.67
N VAL A 54 14.52 -1.77 1.05
CA VAL A 54 14.13 -0.60 1.86
C VAL A 54 14.87 -0.57 3.19
N GLU A 55 14.96 -1.72 3.86
CA GLU A 55 15.67 -1.81 5.14
C GLU A 55 17.13 -1.42 5.04
N TYR A 56 17.77 -1.75 3.92
CA TYR A 56 19.19 -1.49 3.71
C TYR A 56 19.46 -0.21 2.90
N GLY A 57 18.45 0.63 2.73
CA GLY A 57 18.63 1.91 2.04
C GLY A 57 18.81 1.82 0.53
N GLN A 58 18.47 0.65 -0.05
CA GLN A 58 18.63 0.39 -1.49
C GLN A 58 17.36 0.68 -2.29
N ALA A 59 16.25 0.97 -1.61
CA ALA A 59 14.97 1.29 -2.24
C ALA A 59 14.23 2.34 -1.42
N PRO A 60 13.35 3.15 -2.04
CA PRO A 60 12.57 4.15 -1.32
C PRO A 60 11.59 3.49 -0.33
N ARG A 61 11.53 4.02 0.88
CA ARG A 61 10.57 3.53 1.88
C ARG A 61 9.15 3.93 1.46
N PRO A 62 8.23 2.97 1.32
CA PRO A 62 6.84 3.31 1.01
C PRO A 62 6.17 4.10 2.12
N ASP A 63 5.35 5.06 1.74
CA ASP A 63 4.43 5.74 2.65
C ASP A 63 3.16 4.92 2.80
N LEU A 64 2.88 4.04 1.84
CA LEU A 64 1.68 3.22 1.78
C LEU A 64 1.96 1.95 0.98
N ILE A 65 1.46 0.83 1.47
CA ILE A 65 1.51 -0.44 0.74
C ILE A 65 0.08 -0.86 0.39
N LEU A 66 -0.16 -1.09 -0.90
CA LEU A 66 -1.41 -1.69 -1.39
C LEU A 66 -1.12 -3.15 -1.67
N LEU A 67 -1.76 -4.05 -0.95
CA LEU A 67 -1.40 -5.47 -0.94
C LEU A 67 -2.56 -6.35 -1.34
N ASP A 68 -2.45 -7.04 -2.47
CA ASP A 68 -3.40 -8.07 -2.86
C ASP A 68 -3.23 -9.30 -1.97
N LEU A 69 -4.34 -9.88 -1.52
CA LEU A 69 -4.32 -11.09 -0.71
C LEU A 69 -3.96 -12.34 -1.50
N ASN A 70 -4.42 -12.42 -2.75
CA ASN A 70 -4.33 -13.62 -3.55
C ASN A 70 -3.15 -13.56 -4.51
N LEU A 71 -1.95 -13.72 -3.96
CA LEU A 71 -0.71 -13.70 -4.74
C LEU A 71 -0.19 -15.11 -4.98
N PRO A 72 0.48 -15.35 -6.12
CA PRO A 72 1.19 -16.61 -6.31
C PRO A 72 2.43 -16.69 -5.43
N LYS A 73 2.97 -17.88 -5.24
CA LYS A 73 4.18 -18.16 -4.44
C LYS A 73 3.97 -17.79 -2.97
N VAL A 74 4.49 -16.65 -2.52
CA VAL A 74 4.25 -16.16 -1.17
C VAL A 74 2.95 -15.36 -1.19
N ASN A 75 1.92 -15.82 -0.48
CA ASN A 75 0.62 -15.16 -0.54
C ASN A 75 0.59 -13.85 0.26
N GLY A 76 -0.47 -13.05 0.01
CA GLY A 76 -0.58 -11.72 0.62
C GLY A 76 -0.62 -11.74 2.14
N ARG A 77 -1.20 -12.79 2.74
CA ARG A 77 -1.25 -12.90 4.20
C ARG A 77 0.15 -13.07 4.79
N GLU A 78 0.99 -13.86 4.13
CA GLU A 78 2.38 -14.05 4.57
C GLU A 78 3.19 -12.76 4.44
N VAL A 79 2.98 -12.02 3.34
CA VAL A 79 3.64 -10.72 3.15
C VAL A 79 3.23 -9.75 4.27
N LEU A 80 1.93 -9.67 4.55
CA LEU A 80 1.43 -8.81 5.63
C LEU A 80 2.04 -9.19 6.97
N ALA A 81 2.06 -10.47 7.30
CA ALA A 81 2.63 -10.94 8.55
C ALA A 81 4.10 -10.57 8.68
N LYS A 82 4.87 -10.72 7.60
CA LYS A 82 6.30 -10.36 7.60
C LYS A 82 6.51 -8.86 7.76
N ILE A 83 5.69 -8.04 7.12
CA ILE A 83 5.77 -6.58 7.28
C ILE A 83 5.51 -6.21 8.74
N LYS A 84 4.44 -6.73 9.32
CA LYS A 84 4.02 -6.33 10.67
C LYS A 84 4.90 -6.92 11.78
N SER A 85 5.63 -7.98 11.51
CA SER A 85 6.59 -8.55 12.47
C SER A 85 7.97 -7.92 12.40
N ASN A 86 8.23 -7.08 11.42
CA ASN A 86 9.52 -6.42 11.22
C ASN A 86 9.46 -5.00 11.77
N GLU A 87 10.27 -4.70 12.79
CA GLU A 87 10.25 -3.38 13.44
C GLU A 87 10.51 -2.23 12.48
N ALA A 88 11.36 -2.45 11.48
CA ALA A 88 11.70 -1.40 10.52
C ALA A 88 10.54 -1.09 9.56
N LEU A 89 9.63 -2.03 9.35
CA LEU A 89 8.57 -1.93 8.36
C LEU A 89 7.16 -1.82 8.97
N ALA A 90 7.02 -2.22 10.23
CA ALA A 90 5.70 -2.38 10.86
C ALA A 90 4.87 -1.10 10.88
N SER A 91 5.50 0.06 10.87
CA SER A 91 4.79 1.33 10.90
C SER A 91 4.29 1.79 9.53
N ILE A 92 4.68 1.11 8.45
CA ILE A 92 4.17 1.46 7.13
C ILE A 92 2.71 1.03 7.03
N PRO A 93 1.78 1.94 6.70
CA PRO A 93 0.37 1.57 6.54
C PRO A 93 0.19 0.57 5.41
N VAL A 94 -0.57 -0.49 5.66
CA VAL A 94 -0.90 -1.51 4.67
C VAL A 94 -2.39 -1.51 4.42
N VAL A 95 -2.78 -1.34 3.17
CA VAL A 95 -4.16 -1.44 2.71
C VAL A 95 -4.29 -2.72 1.90
N VAL A 96 -5.18 -3.60 2.34
CA VAL A 96 -5.39 -4.88 1.68
C VAL A 96 -6.39 -4.72 0.54
N LEU A 97 -6.03 -5.22 -0.63
CA LEU A 97 -6.90 -5.27 -1.79
C LEU A 97 -7.59 -6.64 -1.79
N THR A 98 -8.91 -6.65 -1.84
CA THR A 98 -9.69 -7.88 -1.76
C THR A 98 -10.80 -7.89 -2.79
N THR A 99 -11.19 -9.08 -3.26
CA THR A 99 -12.33 -9.25 -4.17
C THR A 99 -13.61 -9.57 -3.44
N SER A 100 -13.55 -9.82 -2.12
CA SER A 100 -14.74 -10.22 -1.39
C SER A 100 -14.76 -9.70 0.06
N LYS A 101 -15.97 -9.47 0.53
CA LYS A 101 -16.24 -9.13 1.93
C LYS A 101 -15.82 -10.28 2.87
N ALA A 102 -15.92 -11.52 2.40
CA ALA A 102 -15.53 -12.68 3.20
C ALA A 102 -14.05 -12.67 3.54
N ASP A 103 -13.19 -12.32 2.58
CA ASP A 103 -11.75 -12.21 2.83
C ASP A 103 -11.44 -11.10 3.84
N GLU A 104 -12.13 -9.97 3.73
CA GLU A 104 -11.99 -8.87 4.66
C GLU A 104 -12.36 -9.29 6.08
N ASP A 105 -13.49 -10.00 6.23
CA ASP A 105 -13.95 -10.47 7.53
C ASP A 105 -12.98 -11.49 8.15
N ILE A 106 -12.40 -12.37 7.34
CA ILE A 106 -11.41 -13.33 7.80
C ILE A 106 -10.19 -12.61 8.35
N LEU A 107 -9.69 -11.60 7.64
CA LEU A 107 -8.53 -10.83 8.09
C LEU A 107 -8.80 -10.11 9.40
N LYS A 108 -9.99 -9.53 9.55
CA LYS A 108 -10.37 -8.87 10.80
C LYS A 108 -10.42 -9.87 11.96
N THR A 109 -10.97 -11.05 11.69
CA THR A 109 -11.08 -12.11 12.69
C THR A 109 -9.73 -12.57 13.21
N TYR A 110 -8.73 -12.67 12.32
CA TYR A 110 -7.38 -13.10 12.70
C TYR A 110 -6.47 -11.95 13.10
N GLN A 111 -7.00 -10.74 13.20
CA GLN A 111 -6.24 -9.57 13.63
C GLN A 111 -4.92 -9.40 12.85
N MET A 112 -5.01 -9.46 11.53
CA MET A 112 -3.84 -9.38 10.67
C MET A 112 -3.21 -7.99 10.61
N HIS A 113 -3.76 -7.03 11.35
CA HIS A 113 -3.19 -5.67 11.50
C HIS A 113 -3.08 -4.86 10.21
N ALA A 114 -3.95 -5.14 9.23
CA ALA A 114 -4.07 -4.26 8.08
C ALA A 114 -4.73 -2.96 8.51
N ASN A 115 -4.28 -1.84 7.94
CA ASN A 115 -4.82 -0.53 8.29
C ASN A 115 -6.20 -0.29 7.67
N SER A 116 -6.43 -0.83 6.50
CA SER A 116 -7.72 -0.71 5.83
C SER A 116 -7.83 -1.72 4.69
N PHE A 117 -8.99 -1.71 4.03
CA PHE A 117 -9.30 -2.62 2.93
C PHE A 117 -9.91 -1.84 1.77
N ILE A 118 -9.57 -2.25 0.54
CA ILE A 118 -10.23 -1.75 -0.67
C ILE A 118 -10.75 -2.96 -1.43
N THR A 119 -12.02 -2.91 -1.83
CA THR A 119 -12.61 -3.93 -2.70
C THR A 119 -12.22 -3.64 -4.14
N LYS A 120 -11.65 -4.62 -4.82
CA LYS A 120 -11.28 -4.46 -6.24
C LYS A 120 -12.52 -4.33 -7.12
N PRO A 121 -12.46 -3.57 -8.20
CA PRO A 121 -11.32 -2.79 -8.68
C PRO A 121 -11.09 -1.53 -7.85
N VAL A 122 -9.84 -1.12 -7.75
CA VAL A 122 -9.48 0.11 -7.04
C VAL A 122 -10.00 1.30 -7.84
N ASP A 123 -10.74 2.18 -7.18
CA ASP A 123 -11.18 3.44 -7.78
C ASP A 123 -10.79 4.60 -6.87
N TRP A 124 -10.86 5.81 -7.41
CA TRP A 124 -10.42 7.00 -6.67
C TRP A 124 -11.24 7.25 -5.41
N PRO A 125 -12.59 7.17 -5.40
CA PRO A 125 -13.36 7.37 -4.17
C PRO A 125 -12.97 6.41 -3.05
N GLN A 126 -12.78 5.13 -3.33
CA GLN A 126 -12.33 4.17 -2.33
C GLN A 126 -10.94 4.51 -1.80
N PHE A 127 -10.03 4.85 -2.72
CA PHE A 127 -8.67 5.21 -2.34
C PHE A 127 -8.69 6.42 -1.41
N MET A 128 -9.46 7.45 -1.73
CA MET A 128 -9.55 8.65 -0.89
C MET A 128 -10.16 8.37 0.48
N ASN A 129 -11.14 7.47 0.56
CA ASN A 129 -11.68 7.08 1.84
C ASN A 129 -10.62 6.44 2.74
N VAL A 130 -9.80 5.58 2.16
CA VAL A 130 -8.71 4.93 2.87
C VAL A 130 -7.67 5.95 3.31
N VAL A 131 -7.29 6.85 2.42
CA VAL A 131 -6.32 7.91 2.73
C VAL A 131 -6.82 8.77 3.90
N ARG A 132 -8.09 9.12 3.91
CA ARG A 132 -8.66 9.89 5.02
C ARG A 132 -8.58 9.14 6.35
N LEU A 133 -8.81 7.84 6.35
CA LEU A 133 -8.71 7.04 7.57
C LEU A 133 -7.27 6.98 8.07
N ILE A 134 -6.31 6.95 7.17
CA ILE A 134 -4.89 6.90 7.52
C ILE A 134 -4.34 8.30 7.83
N GLU A 135 -4.95 9.34 7.27
CA GLU A 135 -4.54 10.73 7.44
C GLU A 135 -4.35 11.14 8.89
N GLU A 136 -5.27 10.76 9.76
CA GLU A 136 -5.16 11.10 11.18
C GLU A 136 -3.87 10.55 11.76
N TYR A 137 -3.51 9.35 11.38
CA TYR A 137 -2.26 8.73 11.79
C TYR A 137 -1.06 9.52 11.23
N TRP A 138 -1.09 9.81 9.95
CA TRP A 138 -0.01 10.55 9.30
C TRP A 138 0.08 12.00 9.78
N PHE A 139 -1.04 12.60 10.10
CA PHE A 139 -1.06 13.95 10.65
C PHE A 139 -0.32 14.03 11.97
N THR A 140 -0.42 12.99 12.76
CA THR A 140 0.25 12.94 14.06
C THR A 140 1.73 12.61 13.92
N VAL A 141 2.09 11.81 12.91
CA VAL A 141 3.45 11.28 12.75
C VAL A 141 4.19 11.97 11.60
N VAL A 142 3.54 12.14 10.45
CA VAL A 142 4.14 12.67 9.21
C VAL A 142 3.12 13.54 8.51
N LYS A 143 3.55 14.68 7.96
CA LYS A 143 2.68 15.53 7.15
C LYS A 143 2.57 14.96 5.75
N LEU A 144 1.35 14.87 5.22
CA LEU A 144 1.08 14.38 3.87
C LEU A 144 0.90 15.54 2.89
N PRO A 145 1.40 15.41 1.67
CA PRO A 145 1.20 16.43 0.63
C PRO A 145 -0.27 16.66 0.30
N LEU A 146 -1.11 15.65 0.52
CA LEU A 146 -2.55 15.72 0.24
C LEU A 146 -3.28 16.83 0.99
N HIS A 147 -2.73 17.30 2.09
CA HIS A 147 -3.33 18.35 2.91
C HIS A 147 -3.13 19.74 2.36
N GLU A 148 -2.28 19.87 1.39
CA GLU A 148 -1.90 21.18 0.83
C GLU A 148 -2.68 21.51 -0.43
N GLY A 149 -3.66 20.67 -0.74
CA GLY A 149 -4.46 20.79 -1.95
C GLY A 149 -5.35 21.97 -1.98
#